data_6c73470d83769f944d398a43f729992a
#
_entry.id   6c73470d83769f944d398a43f729992a
#
_cell.length_a   1.000
_cell.length_b   1.000
_cell.length_c   1.000
_cell.angle_alpha   90.00
_cell.angle_beta   90.00
_cell.angle_gamma   90.00
#
_symmetry.space_group_name_H-M   'P 1'
#
loop_
_entity.id
_entity.type
_entity.pdbx_description
1 polymer ?
#
loop_
_entity_poly.entity_id
_entity_poly.type
_entity_poly.pdbx_seq_one_letter_code
_entity_poly.pdbx_strand_id
1 'polypeptide(L)'
;MSHQFKNLMFNTRHDRVAGLGNQDGSQKALNMLYAIRTIQERTGKDLGATFLSGTTISNSLTELYLLFKYLRPKELERQNINSFDAWAAIFAKKTTDFEFSVTNNIVQKERFRYFIKVPELAQFYNEITDYRTAEDVGVDRPQKNEILHNIPPTPQQEEFIEKLMQFAQSGDATILGRDKLSETEEKAKMLIATDYARKMALDMRLIDPDLYEDHSDNKASHCAKMIAEYYHKYDAQKGTQFVFSDLGTFQPGQWNVYSEIKRKLVEDYGIPSSEIRFIQECKNEKARKAVIDAMNEGRVRVIFGSTSMLGTGVNAQKRAVAVHHLDTPWVRHEVA
;
A
#
# COMPACT_ATOMS: atom_id res chain seq x y z
N MET A 1 2.39 8.38 -12.20
CA MET A 1 1.30 8.12 -13.19
C MET A 1 1.44 6.79 -13.93
N SER A 2 2.64 6.32 -14.27
CA SER A 2 2.84 5.01 -14.95
C SER A 2 2.26 3.82 -14.18
N HIS A 3 2.25 3.85 -12.86
CA HIS A 3 1.66 2.81 -12.00
C HIS A 3 0.21 2.47 -12.32
N GLN A 4 -0.58 3.44 -12.80
CA GLN A 4 -1.99 3.21 -13.15
C GLN A 4 -2.18 2.34 -14.39
N PHE A 5 -1.12 2.11 -15.16
CA PHE A 5 -1.13 1.35 -16.42
C PHE A 5 -0.34 0.04 -16.33
N LYS A 6 0.20 -0.31 -15.16
CA LYS A 6 0.95 -1.55 -14.94
C LYS A 6 0.09 -2.81 -15.07
N ASN A 7 -1.22 -2.68 -14.83
CA ASN A 7 -2.15 -3.81 -14.90
C ASN A 7 -2.65 -4.01 -16.36
N LEU A 8 -1.73 -4.39 -17.25
CA LEU A 8 -2.05 -4.77 -18.62
C LEU A 8 -2.35 -6.27 -18.68
N MET A 9 -3.32 -6.63 -19.52
CA MET A 9 -3.70 -8.01 -19.76
C MET A 9 -2.55 -8.83 -20.37
N PHE A 10 -2.37 -10.06 -19.87
CA PHE A 10 -1.47 -11.05 -20.44
C PHE A 10 -2.00 -12.46 -20.21
N ASN A 11 -1.58 -13.40 -21.05
CA ASN A 11 -1.92 -14.81 -20.92
C ASN A 11 -0.71 -15.60 -20.44
N THR A 12 -0.97 -16.60 -19.61
CA THR A 12 0.05 -17.53 -19.13
C THR A 12 -0.56 -18.90 -18.84
N ARG A 13 0.26 -19.94 -18.96
CA ARG A 13 -0.09 -21.32 -18.56
C ARG A 13 0.14 -21.57 -17.06
N HIS A 14 0.69 -20.58 -16.35
CA HIS A 14 1.05 -20.67 -14.93
C HIS A 14 -0.10 -20.18 -14.04
N ASP A 15 -1.27 -20.78 -14.12
CA ASP A 15 -2.49 -20.39 -13.41
C ASP A 15 -2.46 -20.61 -11.89
N ARG A 16 -1.54 -21.46 -11.39
CA ARG A 16 -1.41 -21.80 -9.95
C ARG A 16 -0.11 -21.34 -9.31
N VAL A 17 0.67 -20.50 -9.98
CA VAL A 17 1.95 -20.01 -9.50
C VAL A 17 1.78 -18.65 -8.83
N ALA A 18 2.20 -18.52 -7.59
CA ALA A 18 2.19 -17.23 -6.88
C ALA A 18 3.26 -16.28 -7.44
N GLY A 19 3.10 -14.96 -7.19
CA GLY A 19 4.02 -13.94 -7.67
C GLY A 19 3.76 -13.45 -9.09
N LEU A 20 2.66 -13.87 -9.68
CA LEU A 20 2.12 -13.31 -10.92
C LEU A 20 1.15 -12.16 -10.61
N GLY A 21 1.13 -11.15 -11.48
CA GLY A 21 0.12 -10.10 -11.43
C GLY A 21 -1.25 -10.60 -11.90
N ASN A 22 -2.27 -9.73 -11.76
CA ASN A 22 -3.60 -10.02 -12.30
C ASN A 22 -3.53 -10.16 -13.83
N GLN A 23 -4.05 -11.27 -14.36
CA GLN A 23 -4.03 -11.60 -15.78
C GLN A 23 -5.10 -10.85 -16.57
N ASP A 24 -6.24 -10.54 -15.96
CA ASP A 24 -7.39 -9.90 -16.63
C ASP A 24 -7.09 -8.46 -17.08
N GLY A 25 -6.13 -7.82 -16.41
CA GLY A 25 -5.73 -6.46 -16.72
C GLY A 25 -6.79 -5.41 -16.39
N SER A 26 -6.63 -4.23 -16.97
CA SER A 26 -7.61 -3.16 -16.88
C SER A 26 -7.86 -2.52 -18.24
N GLN A 27 -9.10 -2.07 -18.47
CA GLN A 27 -9.48 -1.36 -19.69
C GLN A 27 -8.63 -0.11 -19.92
N LYS A 28 -8.24 0.57 -18.82
CA LYS A 28 -7.38 1.74 -18.86
C LYS A 28 -5.99 1.43 -19.42
N ALA A 29 -5.38 0.32 -18.98
CA ALA A 29 -4.08 -0.13 -19.47
C ALA A 29 -4.16 -0.55 -20.94
N LEU A 30 -5.25 -1.23 -21.33
CA LEU A 30 -5.48 -1.63 -22.72
C LEU A 30 -5.64 -0.43 -23.64
N ASN A 31 -6.38 0.59 -23.24
CA ASN A 31 -6.54 1.83 -24.01
C ASN A 31 -5.20 2.56 -24.19
N MET A 32 -4.36 2.58 -23.15
CA MET A 32 -3.00 3.13 -23.24
C MET A 32 -2.14 2.34 -24.21
N LEU A 33 -2.23 1.01 -24.20
CA LEU A 33 -1.50 0.17 -25.15
C LEU A 33 -1.88 0.50 -26.60
N TYR A 34 -3.16 0.63 -26.91
CA TYR A 34 -3.62 0.98 -28.26
C TYR A 34 -3.12 2.37 -28.70
N ALA A 35 -3.17 3.35 -27.81
CA ALA A 35 -2.65 4.67 -28.11
C ALA A 35 -1.14 4.63 -28.45
N ILE A 36 -0.35 3.91 -27.65
CA ILE A 36 1.09 3.75 -27.87
C ILE A 36 1.36 2.99 -29.19
N ARG A 37 0.60 1.90 -29.46
CA ARG A 37 0.73 1.13 -30.71
C ARG A 37 0.48 1.98 -31.94
N THR A 38 -0.55 2.80 -31.91
CA THR A 38 -0.85 3.74 -33.03
C THR A 38 0.32 4.67 -33.33
N ILE A 39 1.03 5.16 -32.31
CA ILE A 39 2.21 6.00 -32.49
C ILE A 39 3.37 5.18 -33.06
N GLN A 40 3.61 3.98 -32.51
CA GLN A 40 4.67 3.06 -32.94
C GLN A 40 4.50 2.63 -34.42
N GLU A 41 3.28 2.37 -34.84
CA GLU A 41 2.94 2.05 -36.23
C GLU A 41 3.22 3.24 -37.17
N ARG A 42 2.79 4.43 -36.79
CA ARG A 42 3.01 5.65 -37.58
C ARG A 42 4.48 6.02 -37.72
N THR A 43 5.27 5.81 -36.69
CA THR A 43 6.71 6.14 -36.66
C THR A 43 7.60 5.03 -37.19
N GLY A 44 7.09 3.82 -37.29
CA GLY A 44 7.86 2.63 -37.62
C GLY A 44 8.88 2.21 -36.54
N LYS A 45 8.80 2.77 -35.33
CA LYS A 45 9.75 2.57 -34.22
C LYS A 45 9.03 2.06 -32.96
N ASP A 46 9.75 1.48 -32.01
CA ASP A 46 9.22 1.14 -30.69
C ASP A 46 8.98 2.38 -29.80
N LEU A 47 9.49 3.53 -30.18
CA LEU A 47 9.30 4.79 -29.48
C LEU A 47 7.86 5.29 -29.64
N GLY A 48 7.13 5.43 -28.53
CA GLY A 48 5.72 5.87 -28.54
C GLY A 48 5.27 6.51 -27.27
N ALA A 49 6.03 6.34 -26.17
CA ALA A 49 5.71 6.92 -24.88
C ALA A 49 6.95 7.01 -23.98
N THR A 50 6.91 7.94 -23.03
CA THR A 50 7.89 8.03 -21.94
C THR A 50 7.15 7.82 -20.63
N PHE A 51 7.57 6.81 -19.86
CA PHE A 51 7.03 6.51 -18.54
C PHE A 51 7.95 7.05 -17.45
N LEU A 52 7.40 7.83 -16.55
CA LEU A 52 8.10 8.33 -15.37
C LEU A 52 7.63 7.53 -14.13
N SER A 53 8.57 6.97 -13.41
CA SER A 53 8.28 6.17 -12.21
C SER A 53 9.48 6.20 -11.25
N GLY A 54 9.22 6.34 -9.97
CA GLY A 54 10.22 6.11 -8.92
C GLY A 54 10.41 4.61 -8.60
N THR A 55 9.51 3.73 -9.08
CA THR A 55 9.55 2.29 -8.83
C THR A 55 9.07 1.55 -10.06
N THR A 56 9.97 0.89 -10.77
CA THR A 56 9.65 0.17 -12.01
C THR A 56 8.83 -1.08 -11.74
N ILE A 57 9.22 -1.84 -10.71
CA ILE A 57 8.55 -3.07 -10.29
C ILE A 57 8.03 -2.85 -8.88
N SER A 58 6.72 -3.02 -8.67
CA SER A 58 6.08 -2.84 -7.37
C SER A 58 5.60 -4.15 -6.75
N ASN A 59 4.95 -5.03 -7.49
CA ASN A 59 4.28 -6.20 -6.92
C ASN A 59 4.75 -7.53 -7.51
N SER A 60 5.14 -7.54 -8.77
CA SER A 60 5.30 -8.79 -9.51
C SER A 60 6.35 -8.67 -10.60
N LEU A 61 7.04 -9.78 -10.87
CA LEU A 61 7.96 -9.89 -12.01
C LEU A 61 7.27 -9.61 -13.35
N THR A 62 5.98 -9.84 -13.44
CA THR A 62 5.19 -9.58 -14.64
C THR A 62 5.17 -8.11 -15.03
N GLU A 63 5.29 -7.18 -14.08
CA GLU A 63 5.28 -5.74 -14.36
C GLU A 63 6.39 -5.33 -15.30
N LEU A 64 7.58 -5.92 -15.19
CA LEU A 64 8.70 -5.63 -16.09
C LEU A 64 8.43 -6.12 -17.52
N TYR A 65 7.88 -7.35 -17.66
CA TYR A 65 7.45 -7.85 -18.96
C TYR A 65 6.40 -6.94 -19.59
N LEU A 66 5.40 -6.51 -18.81
CA LEU A 66 4.32 -5.64 -19.29
C LEU A 66 4.86 -4.26 -19.70
N LEU A 67 5.87 -3.75 -19.00
CA LEU A 67 6.57 -2.53 -19.41
C LEU A 67 7.21 -2.68 -20.78
N PHE A 68 7.91 -3.79 -21.03
CA PHE A 68 8.49 -4.08 -22.35
C PHE A 68 7.42 -4.27 -23.42
N LYS A 69 6.27 -4.83 -23.07
CA LYS A 69 5.13 -4.95 -23.98
C LYS A 69 4.62 -3.58 -24.46
N TYR A 70 4.74 -2.53 -23.65
CA TYR A 70 4.47 -1.15 -24.08
C TYR A 70 5.60 -0.56 -24.93
N LEU A 71 6.83 -0.70 -24.49
CA LEU A 71 7.95 0.12 -24.95
C LEU A 71 8.90 -0.59 -25.93
N ARG A 72 8.89 -1.94 -26.00
CA ARG A 72 9.77 -2.74 -26.84
C ARG A 72 9.09 -3.90 -27.58
N PRO A 73 7.93 -3.69 -28.21
CA PRO A 73 7.19 -4.80 -28.84
C PRO A 73 7.96 -5.49 -29.95
N LYS A 74 8.64 -4.74 -30.81
CA LYS A 74 9.41 -5.30 -31.94
C LYS A 74 10.62 -6.09 -31.45
N GLU A 75 11.25 -5.62 -30.38
CA GLU A 75 12.37 -6.32 -29.79
C GLU A 75 11.96 -7.61 -29.10
N LEU A 76 10.82 -7.62 -28.40
CA LEU A 76 10.23 -8.83 -27.85
C LEU A 76 9.90 -9.85 -28.96
N GLU A 77 9.40 -9.38 -30.09
CA GLU A 77 9.08 -10.21 -31.24
C GLU A 77 10.36 -10.75 -31.93
N ARG A 78 11.34 -9.88 -32.13
CA ARG A 78 12.65 -10.25 -32.71
C ARG A 78 13.35 -11.36 -31.93
N GLN A 79 13.22 -11.36 -30.61
CA GLN A 79 13.80 -12.37 -29.73
C GLN A 79 12.87 -13.58 -29.47
N ASN A 80 11.68 -13.60 -30.06
CA ASN A 80 10.65 -14.63 -29.84
C ASN A 80 10.22 -14.76 -28.35
N ILE A 81 10.19 -13.65 -27.61
CA ILE A 81 9.76 -13.56 -26.20
C ILE A 81 8.56 -12.63 -26.01
N ASN A 82 7.71 -12.53 -27.01
CA ASN A 82 6.52 -11.69 -27.02
C ASN A 82 5.36 -12.25 -26.15
N SER A 83 5.41 -13.53 -25.76
CA SER A 83 4.51 -14.08 -24.74
C SER A 83 5.15 -14.06 -23.36
N PHE A 84 4.34 -13.93 -22.31
CA PHE A 84 4.86 -13.96 -20.95
C PHE A 84 5.60 -15.27 -20.65
N ASP A 85 5.06 -16.40 -21.08
CA ASP A 85 5.64 -17.71 -20.81
C ASP A 85 7.04 -17.88 -21.46
N ALA A 86 7.22 -17.36 -22.68
CA ALA A 86 8.52 -17.38 -23.36
C ALA A 86 9.52 -16.45 -22.65
N TRP A 87 9.09 -15.25 -22.27
CA TRP A 87 9.92 -14.30 -21.51
C TRP A 87 10.30 -14.85 -20.12
N ALA A 88 9.31 -15.40 -19.40
CA ALA A 88 9.54 -15.97 -18.07
C ALA A 88 10.47 -17.19 -18.10
N ALA A 89 10.41 -18.02 -19.14
CA ALA A 89 11.32 -19.15 -19.31
C ALA A 89 12.80 -18.72 -19.39
N ILE A 90 13.08 -17.50 -19.85
CA ILE A 90 14.44 -16.96 -19.97
C ILE A 90 14.86 -16.17 -18.74
N PHE A 91 13.95 -15.32 -18.20
CA PHE A 91 14.32 -14.30 -17.22
C PHE A 91 13.74 -14.52 -15.82
N ALA A 92 12.83 -15.47 -15.63
CA ALA A 92 12.20 -15.71 -14.34
C ALA A 92 12.46 -17.13 -13.83
N LYS A 93 12.74 -17.24 -12.54
CA LYS A 93 12.90 -18.54 -11.86
C LYS A 93 11.75 -18.79 -10.91
N LYS A 94 11.12 -19.95 -11.07
CA LYS A 94 10.19 -20.47 -10.07
C LYS A 94 10.98 -21.14 -8.95
N THR A 95 10.53 -20.90 -7.73
CA THR A 95 11.01 -21.61 -6.54
C THR A 95 9.82 -22.21 -5.84
N THR A 96 10.09 -23.33 -5.19
CA THR A 96 9.15 -23.97 -4.29
C THR A 96 9.53 -23.58 -2.88
N ASP A 97 8.67 -22.85 -2.21
CA ASP A 97 8.87 -22.43 -0.82
C ASP A 97 7.85 -23.10 0.10
N PHE A 98 8.27 -23.38 1.31
CA PHE A 98 7.36 -23.79 2.38
C PHE A 98 6.91 -22.53 3.14
N GLU A 99 5.62 -22.33 3.18
CA GLU A 99 5.01 -21.21 3.91
C GLU A 99 4.08 -21.75 4.99
N PHE A 100 4.04 -21.08 6.13
CA PHE A 100 2.98 -21.35 7.10
C PHE A 100 1.66 -20.81 6.55
N SER A 101 0.67 -21.69 6.45
CA SER A 101 -0.71 -21.27 6.24
C SER A 101 -1.20 -20.52 7.50
N VAL A 102 -2.27 -19.80 7.36
CA VAL A 102 -2.88 -19.06 8.48
C VAL A 102 -3.46 -20.01 9.54
N THR A 103 -3.65 -21.29 9.18
CA THR A 103 -3.98 -22.38 10.11
C THR A 103 -2.75 -23.04 10.74
N ASN A 104 -1.59 -22.38 10.62
CA ASN A 104 -0.29 -22.85 11.14
C ASN A 104 0.19 -24.20 10.57
N ASN A 105 -0.33 -24.59 9.40
CA ASN A 105 0.14 -25.75 8.65
C ASN A 105 1.23 -25.33 7.64
N ILE A 106 2.23 -26.19 7.46
CA ILE A 106 3.23 -25.99 6.41
C ILE A 106 2.59 -26.36 5.07
N VAL A 107 2.54 -25.39 4.15
CA VAL A 107 2.06 -25.57 2.78
C VAL A 107 3.18 -25.29 1.79
N GLN A 108 3.26 -26.10 0.77
CA GLN A 108 4.20 -25.91 -0.32
C GLN A 108 3.57 -25.04 -1.40
N LYS A 109 4.26 -23.96 -1.79
CA LYS A 109 3.81 -23.07 -2.86
C LYS A 109 4.91 -22.86 -3.88
N GLU A 110 4.56 -23.02 -5.16
CA GLU A 110 5.38 -22.52 -6.25
C GLU A 110 5.18 -21.01 -6.42
N ARG A 111 6.30 -20.30 -6.60
CA ARG A 111 6.29 -18.84 -6.75
C ARG A 111 7.36 -18.40 -7.74
N PHE A 112 7.03 -17.45 -8.62
CA PHE A 112 8.04 -16.67 -9.33
C PHE A 112 8.66 -15.65 -8.35
N ARG A 113 9.94 -15.84 -8.01
CA ARG A 113 10.59 -15.04 -6.97
C ARG A 113 11.80 -14.26 -7.45
N TYR A 114 12.54 -14.82 -8.38
CA TYR A 114 13.82 -14.26 -8.80
C TYR A 114 13.89 -14.06 -10.30
N PHE A 115 14.60 -13.00 -10.67
CA PHE A 115 15.11 -12.90 -12.03
C PHE A 115 16.36 -13.76 -12.20
N ILE A 116 16.49 -14.35 -13.38
CA ILE A 116 17.72 -15.00 -13.85
C ILE A 116 18.23 -14.27 -15.08
N LYS A 117 19.47 -14.54 -15.48
CA LYS A 117 20.13 -13.81 -16.57
C LYS A 117 20.06 -12.28 -16.37
N VAL A 118 20.33 -11.87 -15.15
CA VAL A 118 20.21 -10.47 -14.74
C VAL A 118 21.04 -9.51 -15.60
N PRO A 119 22.28 -9.84 -16.01
CA PRO A 119 23.05 -8.96 -16.89
C PRO A 119 22.36 -8.68 -18.23
N GLU A 120 21.84 -9.73 -18.88
CA GLU A 120 21.15 -9.63 -20.17
C GLU A 120 19.81 -8.85 -20.02
N LEU A 121 19.07 -9.12 -18.94
CA LEU A 121 17.84 -8.40 -18.63
C LEU A 121 18.12 -6.92 -18.33
N ALA A 122 19.18 -6.64 -17.59
CA ALA A 122 19.61 -5.27 -17.29
C ALA A 122 20.01 -4.51 -18.57
N GLN A 123 20.75 -5.17 -19.48
CA GLN A 123 21.08 -4.58 -20.78
C GLN A 123 19.81 -4.25 -21.56
N PHE A 124 18.88 -5.20 -21.65
CA PHE A 124 17.60 -5.03 -22.34
C PHE A 124 16.78 -3.87 -21.77
N TYR A 125 16.83 -3.68 -20.44
CA TYR A 125 16.18 -2.59 -19.74
C TYR A 125 16.89 -1.25 -19.93
N ASN A 126 18.22 -1.24 -19.81
CA ASN A 126 19.02 -0.01 -19.86
C ASN A 126 19.02 0.67 -21.24
N GLU A 127 18.77 -0.10 -22.31
CA GLU A 127 18.66 0.48 -23.67
C GLU A 127 17.48 1.46 -23.81
N ILE A 128 16.48 1.38 -22.96
CA ILE A 128 15.27 2.23 -22.99
C ILE A 128 15.07 3.06 -21.73
N THR A 129 16.00 2.99 -20.78
CA THR A 129 15.81 3.58 -19.46
C THR A 129 16.92 4.56 -19.13
N ASP A 130 16.56 5.76 -18.70
CA ASP A 130 17.45 6.66 -17.98
C ASP A 130 17.15 6.52 -16.48
N TYR A 131 17.97 5.75 -15.78
CA TYR A 131 17.85 5.51 -14.36
C TYR A 131 18.73 6.47 -13.59
N ARG A 132 18.14 7.20 -12.65
CA ARG A 132 18.85 8.15 -11.78
C ARG A 132 18.45 7.91 -10.34
N THR A 133 19.42 7.80 -9.47
CA THR A 133 19.21 7.78 -8.02
C THR A 133 19.09 9.21 -7.48
N ALA A 134 18.63 9.36 -6.23
CA ALA A 134 18.63 10.66 -5.59
C ALA A 134 20.05 11.24 -5.41
N GLU A 135 21.04 10.37 -5.25
CA GLU A 135 22.45 10.74 -5.17
C GLU A 135 22.95 11.27 -6.52
N ASP A 136 22.62 10.61 -7.64
CA ASP A 136 23.00 11.06 -8.99
C ASP A 136 22.47 12.47 -9.33
N VAL A 137 21.32 12.84 -8.80
CA VAL A 137 20.68 14.15 -9.06
C VAL A 137 20.88 15.15 -7.91
N GLY A 138 21.63 14.78 -6.88
CA GLY A 138 21.98 15.68 -5.77
C GLY A 138 20.77 16.09 -4.92
N VAL A 139 19.74 15.24 -4.80
CA VAL A 139 18.59 15.52 -3.93
C VAL A 139 18.99 15.32 -2.49
N ASP A 140 18.97 16.41 -1.73
CA ASP A 140 19.14 16.36 -0.28
C ASP A 140 17.94 15.66 0.37
N ARG A 141 18.18 14.58 1.11
CA ARG A 141 17.17 13.81 1.82
C ARG A 141 17.34 13.97 3.32
N PRO A 142 16.24 14.16 4.06
CA PRO A 142 16.31 14.16 5.52
C PRO A 142 16.78 12.80 6.02
N GLN A 143 17.53 12.82 7.12
CA GLN A 143 17.94 11.60 7.79
C GLN A 143 16.71 10.92 8.41
N LYS A 144 16.46 9.67 8.04
CA LYS A 144 15.38 8.86 8.60
C LYS A 144 15.80 8.28 9.95
N ASN A 145 14.95 8.47 10.95
CA ASN A 145 15.07 7.80 12.24
C ASN A 145 13.81 6.95 12.46
N GLU A 146 13.93 5.63 12.37
CA GLU A 146 12.82 4.70 12.61
C GLU A 146 12.72 4.37 14.09
N ILE A 147 11.51 4.58 14.65
CA ILE A 147 11.18 4.24 16.03
C ILE A 147 10.04 3.22 15.99
N LEU A 148 10.32 1.99 16.40
CA LEU A 148 9.32 0.95 16.53
C LEU A 148 8.69 1.01 17.93
N HIS A 149 7.41 1.34 17.99
CA HIS A 149 6.63 1.28 19.23
C HIS A 149 5.97 -0.10 19.34
N ASN A 150 6.50 -0.93 20.21
CA ASN A 150 5.90 -2.23 20.52
C ASN A 150 4.83 -2.06 21.60
N ILE A 151 3.57 -2.18 21.21
CA ILE A 151 2.40 -1.99 22.07
C ILE A 151 1.84 -3.38 22.40
N PRO A 152 1.86 -3.80 23.66
CA PRO A 152 1.29 -5.09 24.07
C PRO A 152 -0.22 -5.15 23.77
N PRO A 153 -0.77 -6.33 23.52
CA PRO A 153 -2.21 -6.47 23.37
C PRO A 153 -2.94 -6.14 24.68
N THR A 154 -4.11 -5.53 24.55
CA THR A 154 -5.02 -5.32 25.69
C THR A 154 -5.71 -6.64 26.06
N PRO A 155 -6.26 -6.78 27.29
CA PRO A 155 -6.97 -8.02 27.68
C PRO A 155 -8.09 -8.41 26.72
N GLN A 156 -8.81 -7.46 26.17
CA GLN A 156 -9.87 -7.70 25.18
C GLN A 156 -9.29 -8.23 23.85
N GLN A 157 -8.12 -7.74 23.46
CA GLN A 157 -7.43 -8.23 22.28
C GLN A 157 -6.91 -9.66 22.48
N GLU A 158 -6.39 -9.99 23.65
CA GLU A 158 -5.96 -11.35 23.98
C GLU A 158 -7.13 -12.35 23.91
N GLU A 159 -8.27 -12.03 24.50
CA GLU A 159 -9.49 -12.85 24.40
C GLU A 159 -9.93 -13.01 22.93
N PHE A 160 -9.89 -11.94 22.15
CA PHE A 160 -10.31 -11.97 20.75
C PHE A 160 -9.37 -12.77 19.86
N ILE A 161 -8.07 -12.80 20.15
CA ILE A 161 -7.10 -13.67 19.47
C ILE A 161 -7.50 -15.13 19.56
N GLU A 162 -7.93 -15.59 20.73
CA GLU A 162 -8.38 -16.98 20.92
C GLU A 162 -9.63 -17.28 20.08
N LYS A 163 -10.60 -16.39 20.06
CA LYS A 163 -11.80 -16.50 19.21
C LYS A 163 -11.42 -16.55 17.72
N LEU A 164 -10.47 -15.71 17.31
CA LEU A 164 -10.00 -15.66 15.94
C LEU A 164 -9.27 -16.94 15.51
N MET A 165 -8.47 -17.52 16.40
CA MET A 165 -7.81 -18.82 16.18
C MET A 165 -8.84 -19.94 16.03
N GLN A 166 -9.86 -19.98 16.87
CA GLN A 166 -10.96 -20.94 16.77
C GLN A 166 -11.73 -20.81 15.46
N PHE A 167 -12.06 -19.58 15.05
CA PHE A 167 -12.68 -19.30 13.75
C PHE A 167 -11.79 -19.77 12.59
N ALA A 168 -10.51 -19.47 12.62
CA ALA A 168 -9.58 -19.86 11.57
C ALA A 168 -9.50 -21.39 11.40
N GLN A 169 -9.63 -22.15 12.49
CA GLN A 169 -9.63 -23.60 12.48
C GLN A 169 -10.97 -24.19 12.04
N SER A 170 -12.06 -23.78 12.67
CA SER A 170 -13.39 -24.37 12.48
C SER A 170 -14.12 -23.82 11.24
N GLY A 171 -13.91 -22.55 10.89
CA GLY A 171 -14.74 -21.83 9.92
C GLY A 171 -16.07 -21.32 10.49
N ASP A 172 -16.33 -21.53 11.79
CA ASP A 172 -17.55 -21.06 12.43
C ASP A 172 -17.49 -19.56 12.70
N ALA A 173 -18.14 -18.78 11.85
CA ALA A 173 -18.18 -17.32 11.95
C ALA A 173 -18.98 -16.80 13.14
N THR A 174 -19.83 -17.64 13.75
CA THR A 174 -20.64 -17.24 14.93
C THR A 174 -19.75 -16.93 16.13
N ILE A 175 -18.55 -17.53 16.21
CA ILE A 175 -17.52 -17.23 17.22
C ILE A 175 -17.11 -15.75 17.19
N LEU A 176 -17.14 -15.13 15.99
CA LEU A 176 -16.83 -13.71 15.80
C LEU A 176 -18.07 -12.80 15.85
N GLY A 177 -19.23 -13.33 16.24
CA GLY A 177 -20.49 -12.58 16.26
C GLY A 177 -21.09 -12.34 14.87
N ARG A 178 -20.70 -13.11 13.84
CA ARG A 178 -21.23 -13.02 12.48
C ARG A 178 -22.22 -14.12 12.18
N ASP A 179 -23.00 -13.90 11.13
CA ASP A 179 -23.79 -14.97 10.51
C ASP A 179 -22.86 -16.03 9.89
N LYS A 180 -23.42 -17.20 9.60
CA LYS A 180 -22.69 -18.29 8.91
C LYS A 180 -22.15 -17.79 7.58
N LEU A 181 -20.92 -18.23 7.25
CA LEU A 181 -20.28 -17.89 6.00
C LEU A 181 -21.06 -18.44 4.80
N SER A 182 -21.15 -17.67 3.74
CA SER A 182 -21.57 -18.14 2.41
C SER A 182 -20.46 -19.00 1.79
N GLU A 183 -20.79 -19.79 0.76
CA GLU A 183 -19.78 -20.61 0.05
C GLU A 183 -18.58 -19.80 -0.49
N THR A 184 -18.81 -18.56 -0.89
CA THR A 184 -17.75 -17.66 -1.35
C THR A 184 -16.87 -17.19 -0.20
N GLU A 185 -17.49 -16.87 0.94
CA GLU A 185 -16.77 -16.45 2.14
C GLU A 185 -15.99 -17.60 2.77
N GLU A 186 -16.48 -18.84 2.70
CA GLU A 186 -15.71 -20.00 3.16
C GLU A 186 -14.37 -20.14 2.43
N LYS A 187 -14.37 -19.90 1.10
CA LYS A 187 -13.12 -19.88 0.31
C LYS A 187 -12.20 -18.72 0.70
N ALA A 188 -12.76 -17.62 1.19
CA ALA A 188 -12.07 -16.44 1.66
C ALA A 188 -11.88 -16.38 3.18
N LYS A 189 -12.18 -17.46 3.92
CA LYS A 189 -12.15 -17.53 5.39
C LYS A 189 -10.89 -16.90 6.00
N MET A 190 -9.75 -17.18 5.40
CA MET A 190 -8.47 -16.69 5.92
C MET A 190 -8.24 -15.21 5.64
N LEU A 191 -8.83 -14.68 4.57
CA LEU A 191 -8.82 -13.25 4.32
C LEU A 191 -9.69 -12.52 5.37
N ILE A 192 -10.84 -13.10 5.72
CA ILE A 192 -11.71 -12.61 6.78
C ILE A 192 -10.97 -12.61 8.12
N ALA A 193 -10.32 -13.74 8.48
CA ALA A 193 -9.52 -13.83 9.71
C ALA A 193 -8.42 -12.76 9.76
N THR A 194 -7.73 -12.52 8.64
CA THR A 194 -6.67 -11.51 8.54
C THR A 194 -7.22 -10.09 8.68
N ASP A 195 -8.39 -9.79 8.10
CA ASP A 195 -9.06 -8.50 8.25
C ASP A 195 -9.42 -8.21 9.71
N TYR A 196 -10.02 -9.20 10.39
CA TYR A 196 -10.34 -9.09 11.81
C TYR A 196 -9.07 -8.94 12.68
N ALA A 197 -8.01 -9.69 12.38
CA ALA A 197 -6.73 -9.58 13.07
C ALA A 197 -6.13 -8.18 12.95
N ARG A 198 -6.18 -7.59 11.76
CA ARG A 198 -5.69 -6.23 11.51
C ARG A 198 -6.54 -5.17 12.24
N LYS A 199 -7.86 -5.32 12.20
CA LYS A 199 -8.80 -4.42 12.88
C LYS A 199 -8.59 -4.45 14.39
N MET A 200 -8.61 -5.65 15.00
CA MET A 200 -8.44 -5.77 16.44
C MET A 200 -7.06 -5.25 16.90
N ALA A 201 -6.02 -5.49 16.10
CA ALA A 201 -4.67 -5.03 16.43
C ALA A 201 -4.54 -3.51 16.43
N LEU A 202 -5.41 -2.80 15.73
CA LEU A 202 -5.44 -1.35 15.70
C LEU A 202 -6.33 -0.79 16.83
N ASP A 203 -7.59 -1.18 16.82
CA ASP A 203 -8.58 -0.81 17.85
C ASP A 203 -9.76 -1.78 17.80
N MET A 204 -10.17 -2.32 18.94
CA MET A 204 -11.27 -3.29 19.03
C MET A 204 -12.61 -2.72 18.53
N ARG A 205 -12.81 -1.40 18.64
CA ARG A 205 -14.00 -0.71 18.13
C ARG A 205 -14.13 -0.72 16.59
N LEU A 206 -13.06 -1.11 15.85
CA LEU A 206 -13.16 -1.40 14.42
C LEU A 206 -13.93 -2.70 14.12
N ILE A 207 -14.07 -3.57 15.10
CA ILE A 207 -14.87 -4.78 14.98
C ILE A 207 -16.32 -4.44 15.31
N ASP A 208 -16.55 -3.84 16.48
CA ASP A 208 -17.86 -3.40 16.91
C ASP A 208 -17.71 -2.23 17.91
N PRO A 209 -18.06 -1.00 17.52
CA PRO A 209 -17.92 0.17 18.38
C PRO A 209 -18.95 0.19 19.53
N ASP A 210 -20.04 -0.59 19.44
CA ASP A 210 -21.07 -0.65 20.49
C ASP A 210 -20.73 -1.71 21.54
N LEU A 211 -19.91 -2.71 21.17
CA LEU A 211 -19.52 -3.81 22.06
C LEU A 211 -18.22 -3.51 22.81
N TYR A 212 -17.28 -2.82 22.18
CA TYR A 212 -15.94 -2.59 22.72
C TYR A 212 -15.73 -1.14 23.13
N GLU A 213 -15.15 -0.95 24.31
CA GLU A 213 -14.83 0.38 24.85
C GLU A 213 -13.42 0.83 24.44
N ASP A 214 -13.13 2.11 24.65
CA ASP A 214 -11.79 2.67 24.48
C ASP A 214 -10.82 2.09 25.50
N HIS A 215 -9.55 2.01 25.12
CA HIS A 215 -8.48 1.58 26.01
C HIS A 215 -7.27 2.51 25.91
N SER A 216 -6.72 2.91 27.08
CA SER A 216 -5.59 3.85 27.15
C SER A 216 -4.32 3.35 26.46
N ASP A 217 -4.17 2.02 26.35
CA ASP A 217 -2.99 1.37 25.83
C ASP A 217 -3.19 0.76 24.43
N ASN A 218 -4.28 1.08 23.74
CA ASN A 218 -4.45 0.69 22.34
C ASN A 218 -3.59 1.55 21.40
N LYS A 219 -3.44 1.11 20.15
CA LYS A 219 -2.60 1.83 19.17
C LYS A 219 -3.12 3.24 18.87
N ALA A 220 -4.43 3.45 18.86
CA ALA A 220 -5.03 4.76 18.62
C ALA A 220 -4.64 5.76 19.72
N SER A 221 -4.74 5.34 20.97
CA SER A 221 -4.36 6.16 22.14
C SER A 221 -2.86 6.45 22.17
N HIS A 222 -2.04 5.43 21.89
CA HIS A 222 -0.59 5.58 21.81
C HIS A 222 -0.19 6.54 20.68
N CYS A 223 -0.81 6.43 19.52
CA CYS A 223 -0.57 7.34 18.40
C CYS A 223 -0.93 8.79 18.76
N ALA A 224 -2.09 9.02 19.39
CA ALA A 224 -2.48 10.34 19.85
C ALA A 224 -1.44 10.96 20.79
N LYS A 225 -0.92 10.18 21.74
CA LYS A 225 0.15 10.60 22.64
C LYS A 225 1.42 11.00 21.87
N MET A 226 1.88 10.17 20.96
CA MET A 226 3.08 10.45 20.15
C MET A 226 2.91 11.71 19.29
N ILE A 227 1.76 11.87 18.65
CA ILE A 227 1.44 13.07 17.87
C ILE A 227 1.51 14.32 18.76
N ALA A 228 0.92 14.25 19.96
CA ALA A 228 0.92 15.39 20.91
C ALA A 228 2.33 15.74 21.38
N GLU A 229 3.17 14.73 21.70
CA GLU A 229 4.57 14.95 22.09
C GLU A 229 5.35 15.67 20.97
N TYR A 230 5.24 15.22 19.72
CA TYR A 230 5.91 15.86 18.58
C TYR A 230 5.30 17.23 18.26
N TYR A 231 3.99 17.40 18.43
CA TYR A 231 3.33 18.69 18.23
C TYR A 231 3.93 19.77 19.15
N HIS A 232 4.05 19.48 20.43
CA HIS A 232 4.63 20.40 21.40
C HIS A 232 6.15 20.58 21.23
N LYS A 233 6.87 19.47 21.01
CA LYS A 233 8.32 19.50 20.81
C LYS A 233 8.74 20.41 19.64
N TYR A 234 7.97 20.42 18.57
CA TYR A 234 8.27 21.17 17.35
C TYR A 234 7.31 22.36 17.12
N ASP A 235 6.75 22.93 18.20
CA ASP A 235 5.81 24.05 18.08
C ASP A 235 6.47 25.32 17.55
N ALA A 236 7.68 25.65 17.99
CA ALA A 236 8.40 26.86 17.58
C ALA A 236 8.60 26.95 16.05
N GLN A 237 8.79 25.84 15.38
CA GLN A 237 8.98 25.76 13.92
C GLN A 237 7.72 25.37 13.15
N LYS A 238 6.57 25.24 13.86
CA LYS A 238 5.31 24.78 13.26
C LYS A 238 5.47 23.44 12.50
N GLY A 239 6.20 22.50 13.14
CA GLY A 239 6.46 21.17 12.55
C GLY A 239 5.17 20.41 12.24
N THR A 240 5.12 19.74 11.12
CA THR A 240 3.93 19.00 10.65
C THR A 240 4.12 17.50 10.71
N GLN A 241 3.03 16.76 10.85
CA GLN A 241 3.05 15.31 11.02
C GLN A 241 2.06 14.65 10.06
N PHE A 242 2.45 13.50 9.53
CA PHE A 242 1.60 12.64 8.72
C PHE A 242 1.19 11.42 9.52
N VAL A 243 -0.08 11.05 9.42
CA VAL A 243 -0.63 9.84 10.06
C VAL A 243 -1.23 8.96 8.98
N PHE A 244 -0.63 7.81 8.80
CA PHE A 244 -1.05 6.81 7.80
C PHE A 244 -1.79 5.66 8.47
N SER A 245 -3.00 5.39 7.99
CA SER A 245 -3.72 4.15 8.24
C SER A 245 -4.63 3.83 7.05
N ASP A 246 -4.62 2.59 6.62
CA ASP A 246 -5.53 2.09 5.58
C ASP A 246 -6.82 1.53 6.19
N LEU A 247 -6.82 1.30 7.51
CA LEU A 247 -7.98 0.88 8.30
C LEU A 247 -8.55 2.05 9.12
N GLY A 248 -9.85 2.00 9.37
CA GLY A 248 -10.53 2.99 10.22
C GLY A 248 -10.42 4.43 9.71
N THR A 249 -10.38 4.59 8.39
CA THR A 249 -10.32 5.90 7.73
C THR A 249 -11.58 6.72 7.98
N PHE A 250 -11.48 8.04 7.82
CA PHE A 250 -12.58 8.95 8.07
C PHE A 250 -13.83 8.60 7.24
N GLN A 251 -14.95 8.40 7.94
CA GLN A 251 -16.30 8.22 7.39
C GLN A 251 -17.28 9.07 8.18
N PRO A 252 -17.96 10.02 7.53
CA PRO A 252 -18.95 10.86 8.21
C PRO A 252 -20.11 10.05 8.80
N GLY A 253 -20.47 10.34 10.06
CA GLY A 253 -21.61 9.69 10.73
C GLY A 253 -21.35 8.27 11.25
N GLN A 254 -20.14 7.76 11.11
CA GLN A 254 -19.73 6.47 11.68
C GLN A 254 -18.51 6.66 12.56
N TRP A 255 -18.40 5.82 13.60
CA TRP A 255 -17.18 5.75 14.40
C TRP A 255 -16.01 5.32 13.51
N ASN A 256 -14.88 5.98 13.65
CA ASN A 256 -13.67 5.63 12.93
C ASN A 256 -12.42 6.07 13.70
N VAL A 257 -11.29 5.41 13.45
CA VAL A 257 -10.04 5.64 14.17
C VAL A 257 -9.51 7.06 13.99
N TYR A 258 -9.65 7.64 12.80
CA TYR A 258 -9.17 9.00 12.54
C TYR A 258 -9.90 10.02 13.41
N SER A 259 -11.24 9.94 13.48
CA SER A 259 -12.04 10.81 14.31
C SER A 259 -11.77 10.61 15.80
N GLU A 260 -11.51 9.38 16.22
CA GLU A 260 -11.17 9.07 17.60
C GLU A 260 -9.80 9.64 18.00
N ILE A 261 -8.77 9.46 17.18
CA ILE A 261 -7.46 10.06 17.44
C ILE A 261 -7.57 11.58 17.45
N LYS A 262 -8.31 12.18 16.51
CA LYS A 262 -8.56 13.62 16.50
C LYS A 262 -9.27 14.10 17.76
N ARG A 263 -10.29 13.37 18.23
CA ARG A 263 -10.98 13.67 19.50
C ARG A 263 -9.98 13.72 20.67
N LYS A 264 -9.15 12.67 20.80
CA LYS A 264 -8.11 12.60 21.84
C LYS A 264 -7.13 13.77 21.74
N LEU A 265 -6.66 14.10 20.53
CA LEU A 265 -5.74 15.22 20.32
C LEU A 265 -6.35 16.56 20.76
N VAL A 266 -7.65 16.76 20.51
CA VAL A 266 -8.36 18.00 20.88
C VAL A 266 -8.71 18.02 22.37
N GLU A 267 -9.34 16.95 22.88
CA GLU A 267 -9.91 16.92 24.22
C GLU A 267 -8.86 16.64 25.30
N ASP A 268 -7.97 15.67 25.05
CA ASP A 268 -7.00 15.21 26.05
C ASP A 268 -5.67 16.00 25.99
N TYR A 269 -5.30 16.48 24.79
CA TYR A 269 -4.01 17.15 24.56
C TYR A 269 -4.11 18.62 24.15
N GLY A 270 -5.32 19.17 24.01
CA GLY A 270 -5.56 20.59 23.75
C GLY A 270 -5.09 21.11 22.38
N ILE A 271 -4.91 20.22 21.39
CA ILE A 271 -4.49 20.61 20.04
C ILE A 271 -5.70 21.20 19.30
N PRO A 272 -5.57 22.40 18.68
CA PRO A 272 -6.71 22.99 17.97
C PRO A 272 -7.22 22.12 16.84
N SER A 273 -8.53 21.87 16.81
CA SER A 273 -9.18 21.06 15.77
C SER A 273 -8.95 21.63 14.35
N SER A 274 -8.74 22.94 14.23
CA SER A 274 -8.43 23.61 12.95
C SER A 274 -7.08 23.20 12.37
N GLU A 275 -6.15 22.72 13.19
CA GLU A 275 -4.81 22.30 12.78
C GLU A 275 -4.72 20.81 12.41
N ILE A 276 -5.85 20.07 12.55
CA ILE A 276 -5.94 18.64 12.24
C ILE A 276 -6.88 18.44 11.04
N ARG A 277 -6.44 17.76 10.00
CA ARG A 277 -7.22 17.51 8.78
C ARG A 277 -7.18 16.04 8.38
N PHE A 278 -8.26 15.61 7.71
CA PHE A 278 -8.35 14.33 7.03
C PHE A 278 -8.33 14.58 5.52
N ILE A 279 -7.47 13.90 4.78
CA ILE A 279 -7.38 14.07 3.33
C ILE A 279 -8.69 13.66 2.63
N GLN A 280 -9.46 12.74 3.24
CA GLN A 280 -10.76 12.28 2.76
C GLN A 280 -11.83 13.38 2.75
N GLU A 281 -11.66 14.46 3.55
CA GLU A 281 -12.55 15.62 3.51
C GLU A 281 -12.41 16.46 2.24
N CYS A 282 -11.31 16.26 1.49
CA CYS A 282 -11.03 17.01 0.28
C CYS A 282 -11.83 16.46 -0.91
N LYS A 283 -12.94 17.12 -1.27
CA LYS A 283 -13.83 16.67 -2.35
C LYS A 283 -13.25 16.83 -3.77
N ASN A 284 -12.20 17.63 -3.94
CA ASN A 284 -11.58 17.91 -5.23
C ASN A 284 -10.10 18.29 -5.07
N GLU A 285 -9.38 18.35 -6.19
CA GLU A 285 -7.95 18.69 -6.22
C GLU A 285 -7.65 20.10 -5.69
N LYS A 286 -8.55 21.07 -5.86
CA LYS A 286 -8.38 22.42 -5.31
C LYS A 286 -8.38 22.42 -3.79
N ALA A 287 -9.32 21.69 -3.18
CA ALA A 287 -9.38 21.52 -1.72
C ALA A 287 -8.14 20.77 -1.19
N ARG A 288 -7.72 19.72 -1.90
CA ARG A 288 -6.51 18.94 -1.56
C ARG A 288 -5.27 19.84 -1.59
N LYS A 289 -5.11 20.64 -2.66
CA LYS A 289 -4.00 21.59 -2.77
C LYS A 289 -4.01 22.60 -1.63
N ALA A 290 -5.18 23.14 -1.26
CA ALA A 290 -5.31 24.11 -0.16
C ALA A 290 -4.84 23.52 1.20
N VAL A 291 -5.15 22.23 1.48
CA VAL A 291 -4.67 21.55 2.68
C VAL A 291 -3.15 21.34 2.63
N ILE A 292 -2.60 20.95 1.48
CA ILE A 292 -1.16 20.78 1.28
C ILE A 292 -0.42 22.11 1.49
N ASP A 293 -0.93 23.19 0.92
CA ASP A 293 -0.37 24.53 1.10
C ASP A 293 -0.42 24.97 2.57
N ALA A 294 -1.55 24.70 3.26
CA ALA A 294 -1.70 25.00 4.67
C ALA A 294 -0.71 24.21 5.55
N MET A 295 -0.38 22.95 5.19
CA MET A 295 0.69 22.19 5.87
C MET A 295 2.06 22.82 5.64
N ASN A 296 2.39 23.15 4.40
CA ASN A 296 3.67 23.78 4.08
C ASN A 296 3.86 25.16 4.77
N GLU A 297 2.76 25.84 5.07
CA GLU A 297 2.72 27.10 5.83
C GLU A 297 2.71 26.87 7.36
N GLY A 298 2.43 25.67 7.84
CA GLY A 298 2.32 25.34 9.26
C GLY A 298 1.00 25.72 9.90
N ARG A 299 -0.05 26.02 9.12
CA ARG A 299 -1.43 26.26 9.60
C ARG A 299 -2.19 24.96 9.89
N VAL A 300 -1.88 23.90 9.16
CA VAL A 300 -2.30 22.52 9.45
C VAL A 300 -1.07 21.78 9.93
N ARG A 301 -1.13 21.19 11.11
CA ARG A 301 -0.01 20.55 11.78
C ARG A 301 -0.07 19.02 11.72
N VAL A 302 -1.27 18.46 11.60
CA VAL A 302 -1.49 17.00 11.54
C VAL A 302 -2.42 16.66 10.38
N ILE A 303 -1.98 15.76 9.50
CA ILE A 303 -2.80 15.25 8.40
C ILE A 303 -2.91 13.74 8.49
N PHE A 304 -4.14 13.25 8.37
CA PHE A 304 -4.44 11.82 8.28
C PHE A 304 -4.79 11.45 6.85
N GLY A 305 -4.36 10.29 6.44
CA GLY A 305 -4.75 9.72 5.16
C GLY A 305 -4.31 8.28 4.97
N SER A 306 -4.94 7.61 4.02
CA SER A 306 -4.50 6.27 3.60
C SER A 306 -3.22 6.36 2.78
N THR A 307 -2.50 5.25 2.71
CA THR A 307 -1.29 5.13 1.90
C THR A 307 -1.54 5.50 0.43
N SER A 308 -2.69 5.11 -0.11
CA SER A 308 -3.07 5.46 -1.50
C SER A 308 -3.33 6.94 -1.73
N MET A 309 -3.75 7.69 -0.70
CA MET A 309 -4.10 9.10 -0.82
C MET A 309 -2.97 10.06 -0.47
N LEU A 310 -2.11 9.71 0.47
CA LEU A 310 -1.01 10.56 0.95
C LEU A 310 0.39 10.00 0.66
N GLY A 311 0.52 8.71 0.32
CA GLY A 311 1.82 8.04 0.21
C GLY A 311 2.65 8.46 -1.01
N THR A 312 2.01 8.94 -2.08
CA THR A 312 2.72 9.35 -3.29
C THR A 312 2.16 10.64 -3.89
N GLY A 313 3.06 11.48 -4.44
CA GLY A 313 2.67 12.69 -5.17
C GLY A 313 2.15 13.83 -4.30
N VAL A 314 2.35 13.77 -2.99
CA VAL A 314 1.95 14.82 -2.05
C VAL A 314 3.19 15.62 -1.64
N ASN A 315 3.21 16.91 -2.00
CA ASN A 315 4.33 17.80 -1.75
C ASN A 315 4.08 18.67 -0.51
N ALA A 316 3.93 18.03 0.66
CA ALA A 316 3.60 18.68 1.94
C ALA A 316 4.71 18.53 3.00
N GLN A 317 5.94 18.20 2.58
CA GLN A 317 7.04 17.84 3.48
C GLN A 317 7.87 19.01 4.02
N LYS A 318 7.62 20.26 3.61
CA LYS A 318 8.47 21.39 3.98
C LYS A 318 8.69 21.56 5.49
N ARG A 319 7.72 21.16 6.29
CA ARG A 319 7.76 21.24 7.77
C ARG A 319 7.60 19.88 8.43
N ALA A 320 7.68 18.78 7.67
CA ALA A 320 7.47 17.44 8.20
C ALA A 320 8.54 17.08 9.22
N VAL A 321 8.10 16.68 10.40
CA VAL A 321 8.97 16.27 11.52
C VAL A 321 8.72 14.83 11.95
N ALA A 322 7.56 14.27 11.64
CA ALA A 322 7.21 12.88 11.94
C ALA A 322 6.22 12.31 10.95
N VAL A 323 6.33 11.00 10.77
CA VAL A 323 5.40 10.16 10.03
C VAL A 323 5.00 9.01 10.94
N HIS A 324 3.72 8.84 11.18
CA HIS A 324 3.15 7.79 12.02
C HIS A 324 2.45 6.75 11.15
N HIS A 325 2.86 5.50 11.24
CA HIS A 325 2.19 4.37 10.59
C HIS A 325 1.43 3.57 11.66
N LEU A 326 0.11 3.56 11.57
CA LEU A 326 -0.77 2.85 12.50
C LEU A 326 -0.96 1.38 12.12
N ASP A 327 -1.02 1.12 10.84
CA ASP A 327 -1.11 -0.24 10.28
C ASP A 327 -0.05 -0.46 9.18
N THR A 328 0.15 -1.72 8.83
CA THR A 328 1.07 -2.10 7.77
C THR A 328 0.29 -2.21 6.46
N PRO A 329 0.65 -1.46 5.42
CA PRO A 329 0.04 -1.61 4.11
C PRO A 329 0.31 -3.01 3.52
N TRP A 330 -0.57 -3.47 2.64
CA TRP A 330 -0.44 -4.77 1.97
C TRP A 330 0.80 -4.86 1.07
N VAL A 331 1.34 -3.74 0.66
CA VAL A 331 2.43 -3.64 -0.31
C VAL A 331 3.64 -2.97 0.34
N ARG A 332 4.76 -3.69 0.42
CA ARG A 332 5.98 -3.30 1.17
C ARG A 332 6.59 -1.95 0.78
N HIS A 333 6.46 -1.53 -0.48
CA HIS A 333 7.08 -0.30 -0.99
C HIS A 333 6.18 0.93 -0.88
N GLU A 334 5.03 0.80 -0.25
CA GLU A 334 4.17 1.93 0.10
C GLU A 334 4.51 2.54 1.46
N VAL A 335 5.42 1.90 2.21
CA VAL A 335 5.99 2.48 3.43
C VAL A 335 7.12 3.41 3.01
N ALA A 336 6.85 4.70 3.02
CA ALA A 336 7.81 5.74 2.67
C ALA A 336 8.84 5.97 3.78
#